data_62f7332c05ca5ca2dc2b6c4934db070e
#
_entry.id   62f7332c05ca5ca2dc2b6c4934db070e
#
_cell.length_a   1.000
_cell.length_b   1.000
_cell.length_c   1.000
_cell.angle_alpha   90.00
_cell.angle_beta   90.00
_cell.angle_gamma   90.00
#
_symmetry.space_group_name_H-M   'P 1'
#
loop_
_entity.id
_entity.type
_entity.pdbx_description
1 polymer ?
#
loop_
_entity_poly.entity_id
_entity_poly.type
_entity_poly.pdbx_seq_one_letter_code
_entity_poly.pdbx_strand_id
1 'polypeptide(L)'
;MKFAKVVFWIAGIWGVLIIAPLYFIFDLIGRQDPPPITHPAFFYGFVGLALAWQFAFLFIATDPARYRPLMLPSMFEKFSYGIAVVVLVLQGRMRSSDLVFAATDLLLGVLFVLAYIKTSRHSAGCSAKARMTSE
;
A
#
# COMPACT_ATOMS: atom_id res chain seq x y z
N MET A 1 -5.81 -16.36 7.95
CA MET A 1 -4.96 -16.25 6.74
C MET A 1 -5.72 -15.79 5.50
N LYS A 2 -6.96 -16.23 5.23
CA LYS A 2 -7.73 -15.80 4.04
C LYS A 2 -7.91 -14.28 3.96
N PHE A 3 -8.21 -13.60 5.08
CA PHE A 3 -8.39 -12.15 5.11
C PHE A 3 -7.14 -11.38 4.61
N ALA A 4 -5.96 -11.70 5.16
CA ALA A 4 -4.72 -11.06 4.73
C ALA A 4 -4.44 -11.29 3.24
N LYS A 5 -4.63 -12.52 2.74
CA LYS A 5 -4.50 -12.80 1.30
C LYS A 5 -5.37 -11.89 0.46
N VAL A 6 -6.67 -11.82 0.76
CA VAL A 6 -7.62 -11.00 -0.01
C VAL A 6 -7.24 -9.52 0.02
N VAL A 7 -6.93 -8.98 1.20
CA VAL A 7 -6.56 -7.58 1.34
C VAL A 7 -5.33 -7.23 0.50
N PHE A 8 -4.26 -8.03 0.59
CA PHE A 8 -3.02 -7.76 -0.15
C PHE A 8 -3.16 -8.03 -1.66
N TRP A 9 -3.99 -9.01 -2.08
CA TRP A 9 -4.32 -9.20 -3.49
C TRP A 9 -5.05 -7.99 -4.07
N ILE A 10 -6.09 -7.51 -3.39
CA ILE A 10 -6.86 -6.34 -3.83
C ILE A 10 -5.96 -5.11 -3.90
N ALA A 11 -5.17 -4.85 -2.84
CA ALA A 11 -4.26 -3.71 -2.80
C ALA A 11 -3.23 -3.74 -3.92
N GLY A 12 -2.58 -4.88 -4.15
CA GLY A 12 -1.55 -5.02 -5.18
C GLY A 12 -2.12 -4.85 -6.60
N ILE A 13 -3.23 -5.54 -6.92
CA ILE A 13 -3.87 -5.42 -8.23
C ILE A 13 -4.36 -3.99 -8.47
N TRP A 14 -5.10 -3.42 -7.51
CA TRP A 14 -5.57 -2.04 -7.59
C TRP A 14 -4.41 -1.06 -7.81
N GLY A 15 -3.36 -1.18 -7.01
CA GLY A 15 -2.20 -0.30 -7.12
C GLY A 15 -1.47 -0.44 -8.45
N VAL A 16 -1.29 -1.65 -9.00
CA VAL A 16 -0.72 -1.82 -10.34
C VAL A 16 -1.57 -1.12 -11.39
N LEU A 17 -2.90 -1.26 -11.35
CA LEU A 17 -3.82 -0.64 -12.32
C LEU A 17 -3.80 0.90 -12.25
N ILE A 18 -3.55 1.49 -11.08
CA ILE A 18 -3.47 2.94 -10.91
C ILE A 18 -2.07 3.47 -11.23
N ILE A 19 -1.02 2.78 -10.79
CA ILE A 19 0.36 3.30 -10.86
C ILE A 19 1.00 3.03 -12.22
N ALA A 20 0.82 1.86 -12.83
CA ALA A 20 1.48 1.53 -14.09
C ALA A 20 1.15 2.50 -15.24
N PRO A 21 -0.11 2.98 -15.42
CA PRO A 21 -0.42 3.97 -16.44
C PRO A 21 0.32 5.31 -16.31
N LEU A 22 0.78 5.68 -15.10
CA LEU A 22 1.50 6.93 -14.86
C LEU A 22 2.79 7.04 -15.68
N TYR A 23 3.40 5.92 -16.04
CA TYR A 23 4.56 5.91 -16.94
C TYR A 23 4.28 6.53 -18.31
N PHE A 24 3.02 6.50 -18.77
CA PHE A 24 2.63 6.89 -20.12
C PHE A 24 1.90 8.24 -20.18
N ILE A 25 1.51 8.80 -19.03
CA ILE A 25 0.66 10.00 -18.96
C ILE A 25 1.34 11.19 -18.29
N PHE A 26 2.68 11.20 -18.24
CA PHE A 26 3.47 12.28 -17.63
C PHE A 26 3.07 13.67 -18.10
N ASP A 27 3.07 13.88 -19.44
CA ASP A 27 2.74 15.18 -20.02
C ASP A 27 1.25 15.54 -19.83
N LEU A 28 0.38 14.54 -19.81
CA LEU A 28 -1.04 14.73 -19.56
C LEU A 28 -1.29 15.24 -18.14
N ILE A 29 -0.62 14.65 -17.15
CA ILE A 29 -0.70 15.10 -15.76
C ILE A 29 -0.22 16.54 -15.64
N GLY A 30 0.93 16.89 -16.23
CA GLY A 30 1.47 18.24 -16.20
C GLY A 30 0.57 19.29 -16.83
N ARG A 31 -0.29 18.90 -17.79
CA ARG A 31 -1.29 19.79 -18.42
C ARG A 31 -2.58 19.90 -17.62
N GLN A 32 -3.03 18.81 -17.00
CA GLN A 32 -4.30 18.79 -16.28
C GLN A 32 -4.18 19.29 -14.85
N ASP A 33 -2.99 19.18 -14.26
CA ASP A 33 -2.70 19.57 -12.89
C ASP A 33 -1.48 20.51 -12.84
N PRO A 34 -1.67 21.80 -13.19
CA PRO A 34 -0.57 22.76 -13.16
C PRO A 34 -0.09 23.03 -11.70
N PRO A 35 1.21 23.39 -11.49
CA PRO A 35 2.22 23.63 -12.53
C PRO A 35 2.77 22.38 -13.18
N PRO A 36 3.32 22.47 -14.42
CA PRO A 36 3.94 21.33 -15.08
C PRO A 36 5.03 20.68 -14.23
N ILE A 37 5.17 19.38 -14.35
CA ILE A 37 6.18 18.61 -13.60
C ILE A 37 7.56 18.98 -14.13
N THR A 38 8.38 19.66 -13.31
CA THR A 38 9.71 20.18 -13.69
C THR A 38 10.85 19.19 -13.44
N HIS A 39 10.60 18.13 -12.68
CA HIS A 39 11.61 17.16 -12.26
C HIS A 39 11.21 15.73 -12.65
N PRO A 40 11.38 15.33 -13.95
CA PRO A 40 10.97 14.01 -14.42
C PRO A 40 11.59 12.85 -13.63
N ALA A 41 12.85 12.98 -13.19
CA ALA A 41 13.53 11.94 -12.42
C ALA A 41 12.82 11.62 -11.10
N PHE A 42 12.30 12.64 -10.39
CA PHE A 42 11.52 12.41 -9.18
C PHE A 42 10.18 11.77 -9.47
N PHE A 43 9.51 12.18 -10.55
CA PHE A 43 8.24 11.58 -10.95
C PHE A 43 8.39 10.10 -11.27
N TYR A 44 9.29 9.74 -12.18
CA TYR A 44 9.52 8.34 -12.55
C TYR A 44 10.12 7.52 -11.41
N GLY A 45 10.95 8.13 -10.56
CA GLY A 45 11.45 7.49 -9.34
C GLY A 45 10.31 7.14 -8.38
N PHE A 46 9.37 8.06 -8.16
CA PHE A 46 8.17 7.81 -7.37
C PHE A 46 7.32 6.69 -7.97
N VAL A 47 7.00 6.77 -9.27
CA VAL A 47 6.16 5.77 -9.96
C VAL A 47 6.81 4.39 -9.89
N GLY A 48 8.13 4.29 -10.13
CA GLY A 48 8.86 3.03 -10.04
C GLY A 48 8.86 2.43 -8.65
N LEU A 49 9.10 3.26 -7.62
CA LEU A 49 9.09 2.82 -6.23
C LEU A 49 7.68 2.39 -5.79
N ALA A 50 6.66 3.19 -6.14
CA ALA A 50 5.27 2.86 -5.83
C ALA A 50 4.83 1.55 -6.51
N LEU A 51 5.22 1.34 -7.77
CA LEU A 51 4.93 0.10 -8.50
C LEU A 51 5.63 -1.11 -7.87
N ALA A 52 6.88 -0.97 -7.42
CA ALA A 52 7.60 -2.04 -6.72
C ALA A 52 6.87 -2.47 -5.42
N TRP A 53 6.28 -1.52 -4.69
CA TRP A 53 5.45 -1.83 -3.51
C TRP A 53 4.19 -2.61 -3.87
N GLN A 54 3.56 -2.34 -5.02
CA GLN A 54 2.40 -3.13 -5.45
C GLN A 54 2.78 -4.61 -5.69
N PHE A 55 3.94 -4.87 -6.29
CA PHE A 55 4.47 -6.23 -6.41
C PHE A 55 4.78 -6.85 -5.05
N ALA A 56 5.35 -6.09 -4.11
CA ALA A 56 5.56 -6.58 -2.74
C ALA A 56 4.23 -6.99 -2.06
N PHE A 57 3.13 -6.26 -2.28
CA PHE A 57 1.80 -6.64 -1.77
C PHE A 57 1.32 -7.95 -2.39
N LEU A 58 1.53 -8.14 -3.69
CA LEU A 58 1.18 -9.40 -4.36
C LEU A 58 2.00 -10.57 -3.80
N PHE A 59 3.29 -10.37 -3.50
CA PHE A 59 4.10 -11.39 -2.82
C PHE A 59 3.58 -11.71 -1.42
N ILE A 60 3.25 -10.71 -0.60
CA ILE A 60 2.64 -10.94 0.72
C ILE A 60 1.33 -11.75 0.60
N ALA A 61 0.53 -11.48 -0.44
CA ALA A 61 -0.72 -12.17 -0.68
C ALA A 61 -0.55 -13.67 -0.97
N THR A 62 0.58 -14.10 -1.53
CA THR A 62 0.85 -15.52 -1.79
C THR A 62 0.99 -16.31 -0.49
N ASP A 63 1.74 -15.80 0.47
CA ASP A 63 1.95 -16.41 1.79
C ASP A 63 2.10 -15.35 2.90
N PRO A 64 0.98 -14.85 3.46
CA PRO A 64 1.02 -13.80 4.47
C PRO A 64 1.74 -14.17 5.76
N ALA A 65 1.85 -15.47 6.09
CA ALA A 65 2.56 -15.91 7.28
C ALA A 65 4.08 -15.77 7.08
N ARG A 66 4.57 -16.24 5.95
CA ARG A 66 5.99 -16.16 5.57
C ARG A 66 6.46 -14.73 5.41
N TYR A 67 5.67 -13.90 4.72
CA TYR A 67 6.01 -12.51 4.42
C TYR A 67 5.46 -11.50 5.43
N ARG A 68 5.06 -11.96 6.62
CA ARG A 68 4.51 -11.10 7.67
C ARG A 68 5.41 -9.90 8.03
N PRO A 69 6.75 -10.00 8.11
CA PRO A 69 7.61 -8.84 8.36
C PRO A 69 7.48 -7.72 7.31
N LEU A 70 7.20 -8.05 6.04
CA LEU A 70 6.98 -7.07 4.99
C LEU A 70 5.69 -6.26 5.16
N MET A 71 4.74 -6.72 5.97
CA MET A 71 3.53 -5.95 6.27
C MET A 71 3.84 -4.67 7.04
N LEU A 72 4.92 -4.62 7.84
CA LEU A 72 5.30 -3.42 8.60
C LEU A 72 5.68 -2.25 7.69
N PRO A 73 6.66 -2.38 6.78
CA PRO A 73 6.95 -1.31 5.84
C PRO A 73 5.78 -1.03 4.87
N SER A 74 4.92 -2.02 4.58
CA SER A 74 3.70 -1.80 3.80
C SER A 74 2.71 -0.84 4.48
N MET A 75 2.55 -0.95 5.80
CA MET A 75 1.74 -0.01 6.59
C MET A 75 2.37 1.39 6.55
N PHE A 76 3.69 1.48 6.73
CA PHE A 76 4.39 2.75 6.69
C PHE A 76 4.21 3.44 5.33
N GLU A 77 4.32 2.71 4.22
CA GLU A 77 4.10 3.24 2.87
C GLU A 77 2.70 3.85 2.74
N LYS A 78 1.66 3.15 3.17
CA LYS A 78 0.28 3.64 3.07
C LYS A 78 0.00 4.84 3.97
N PHE A 79 0.40 4.79 5.24
CA PHE A 79 0.17 5.90 6.16
C PHE A 79 1.00 7.14 5.83
N SER A 80 2.25 6.98 5.42
CA SER A 80 3.11 8.13 5.07
C SER A 80 2.56 8.93 3.91
N TYR A 81 2.11 8.27 2.84
CA TYR A 81 1.49 8.93 1.70
C TYR A 81 0.13 9.56 2.07
N GLY A 82 -0.76 8.79 2.69
CA GLY A 82 -2.09 9.27 3.05
C GLY A 82 -2.05 10.49 3.98
N ILE A 83 -1.18 10.46 5.01
CA ILE A 83 -1.00 11.59 5.93
C ILE A 83 -0.40 12.79 5.19
N ALA A 84 0.62 12.59 4.34
CA ALA A 84 1.25 13.67 3.60
C ALA A 84 0.24 14.40 2.70
N VAL A 85 -0.63 13.67 1.96
CA VAL A 85 -1.66 14.26 1.12
C VAL A 85 -2.68 15.05 1.95
N VAL A 86 -3.14 14.50 3.07
CA VAL A 86 -4.07 15.22 3.97
C VAL A 86 -3.46 16.54 4.45
N VAL A 87 -2.21 16.51 4.90
CA VAL A 87 -1.51 17.73 5.36
C VAL A 87 -1.38 18.75 4.23
N LEU A 88 -1.01 18.34 3.02
CA LEU A 88 -0.85 19.22 1.88
C LEU A 88 -2.18 19.85 1.43
N VAL A 89 -3.28 19.10 1.49
CA VAL A 89 -4.61 19.65 1.21
C VAL A 89 -5.03 20.67 2.27
N LEU A 90 -4.80 20.38 3.56
CA LEU A 90 -5.08 21.32 4.66
C LEU A 90 -4.25 22.61 4.55
N GLN A 91 -3.04 22.53 3.99
CA GLN A 91 -2.18 23.70 3.71
C GLN A 91 -2.57 24.46 2.42
N GLY A 92 -3.60 24.00 1.70
CA GLY A 92 -4.01 24.58 0.42
C GLY A 92 -3.00 24.37 -0.73
N ARG A 93 -2.10 23.38 -0.60
CA ARG A 93 -1.04 23.08 -1.59
C ARG A 93 -1.42 21.95 -2.56
N MET A 94 -2.50 21.26 -2.30
CA MET A 94 -3.09 20.22 -3.16
C MET A 94 -4.59 20.39 -3.26
N ARG A 95 -5.18 19.80 -4.30
CA ARG A 95 -6.63 19.84 -4.52
C ARG A 95 -7.36 18.92 -3.54
N SER A 96 -8.56 19.31 -3.13
CA SER A 96 -9.41 18.47 -2.28
C SER A 96 -9.81 17.14 -2.94
N SER A 97 -9.81 17.08 -4.28
CA SER A 97 -10.04 15.83 -5.04
C SER A 97 -9.02 14.75 -4.74
N ASP A 98 -7.79 15.11 -4.37
CA ASP A 98 -6.70 14.17 -4.10
C ASP A 98 -6.90 13.44 -2.76
N LEU A 99 -7.81 13.92 -1.92
CA LEU A 99 -8.23 13.22 -0.70
C LEU A 99 -8.83 11.83 -0.98
N VAL A 100 -9.33 11.57 -2.19
CA VAL A 100 -9.82 10.23 -2.57
C VAL A 100 -8.67 9.22 -2.53
N PHE A 101 -7.50 9.58 -3.05
CA PHE A 101 -6.31 8.71 -3.00
C PHE A 101 -5.79 8.54 -1.58
N ALA A 102 -5.73 9.63 -0.80
CA ALA A 102 -5.36 9.58 0.61
C ALA A 102 -6.30 8.69 1.43
N ALA A 103 -7.61 8.82 1.24
CA ALA A 103 -8.61 8.00 1.94
C ALA A 103 -8.45 6.53 1.59
N THR A 104 -8.21 6.20 0.32
CA THR A 104 -7.96 4.82 -0.12
C THR A 104 -6.71 4.25 0.55
N ASP A 105 -5.62 4.99 0.59
CA ASP A 105 -4.36 4.54 1.19
C ASP A 105 -4.47 4.41 2.71
N LEU A 106 -5.12 5.34 3.39
CA LEU A 106 -5.37 5.24 4.83
C LEU A 106 -6.26 4.04 5.17
N LEU A 107 -7.30 3.78 4.38
CA LEU A 107 -8.14 2.60 4.53
C LEU A 107 -7.33 1.31 4.34
N LEU A 108 -6.53 1.22 3.28
CA LEU A 108 -5.64 0.08 3.05
C LEU A 108 -4.62 -0.08 4.18
N GLY A 109 -4.07 1.02 4.70
CA GLY A 109 -3.18 1.01 5.87
C GLY A 109 -3.83 0.36 7.09
N VAL A 110 -5.07 0.73 7.41
CA VAL A 110 -5.86 0.12 8.50
C VAL A 110 -6.10 -1.37 8.22
N LEU A 111 -6.48 -1.74 7.01
CA LEU A 111 -6.67 -3.14 6.63
C LEU A 111 -5.38 -3.96 6.73
N PHE A 112 -4.22 -3.37 6.42
CA PHE A 112 -2.91 -4.01 6.60
C PHE A 112 -2.58 -4.24 8.08
N VAL A 113 -2.90 -3.29 8.96
CA VAL A 113 -2.78 -3.47 10.43
C VAL A 113 -3.64 -4.65 10.90
N LEU A 114 -4.89 -4.70 10.47
CA LEU A 114 -5.80 -5.81 10.82
C LEU A 114 -5.29 -7.16 10.26
N ALA A 115 -4.75 -7.17 9.05
CA ALA A 115 -4.15 -8.35 8.45
C ALA A 115 -2.94 -8.84 9.25
N TYR A 116 -2.08 -7.93 9.67
CA TYR A 116 -0.91 -8.22 10.50
C TYR A 116 -1.29 -8.85 11.85
N ILE A 117 -2.28 -8.28 12.55
CA ILE A 117 -2.76 -8.77 13.84
C ILE A 117 -3.40 -10.16 13.70
N LYS A 118 -4.25 -10.36 12.67
CA LYS A 118 -4.90 -11.65 12.43
C LYS A 118 -3.93 -12.75 12.05
N THR A 119 -2.86 -12.41 11.33
CA THR A 119 -1.81 -13.38 10.95
C THR A 119 -1.00 -13.82 12.16
N SER A 120 -0.70 -12.92 13.11
CA SER A 120 -0.01 -13.24 14.37
C SER A 120 -0.77 -14.25 15.23
N ARG A 121 -2.07 -14.06 15.40
CA ARG A 121 -2.92 -14.95 16.21
C ARG A 121 -2.96 -16.37 15.67
N HIS A 122 -2.90 -16.53 14.36
CA HIS A 122 -2.95 -17.84 13.71
C HIS A 122 -1.66 -18.65 13.96
N SER A 123 -0.51 -18.01 13.95
CA SER A 123 0.80 -18.64 14.23
C SER A 123 0.91 -19.10 15.69
N ALA A 124 0.41 -18.32 16.62
CA ALA A 124 0.40 -18.67 18.06
C ALA A 124 -0.50 -19.88 18.35
N GLY A 125 -1.68 -19.95 17.71
CA GLY A 125 -2.61 -21.07 17.89
C GLY A 125 -2.08 -22.40 17.33
N CYS A 126 -1.35 -22.38 16.23
CA CYS A 126 -0.73 -23.55 15.63
C CYS A 126 0.41 -24.12 16.50
N SER A 127 1.22 -23.25 17.09
CA SER A 127 2.31 -23.63 18.01
C SER A 127 1.78 -24.25 19.32
N ALA A 128 0.69 -23.70 19.88
CA ALA A 128 0.08 -24.24 21.10
C ALA A 128 -0.52 -25.62 20.86
N LYS A 129 -1.18 -25.82 19.70
CA LYS A 129 -1.78 -27.12 19.35
C LYS A 129 -0.72 -28.21 19.13
N ALA A 130 0.42 -27.87 18.52
CA ALA A 130 1.53 -28.82 18.29
C ALA A 130 2.17 -29.29 19.62
N ARG A 131 2.25 -28.44 20.64
CA ARG A 131 2.75 -28.83 21.98
C ARG A 131 1.83 -29.79 22.71
N MET A 132 0.50 -29.61 22.59
CA MET A 132 -0.49 -30.47 23.27
C MET A 132 -0.58 -31.87 22.66
N THR A 133 -0.10 -32.09 21.44
CA THR A 133 -0.10 -33.42 20.77
C THR A 133 1.21 -34.18 20.94
N SER A 134 2.24 -33.56 21.56
CA SER A 134 3.55 -34.19 21.80
C SER A 134 3.75 -34.64 23.26
N GLU A 135 2.76 -34.44 24.15
CA GLU A 135 2.65 -34.98 25.53
C GLU A 135 1.69 -36.19 25.53
#